data_73b4dfc6d3baa67bd97e53b34f0d016e
#
_entry.id   73b4dfc6d3baa67bd97e53b34f0d016e
#
_cell.length_a   1.000
_cell.length_b   1.000
_cell.length_c   1.000
_cell.angle_alpha   90.00
_cell.angle_beta   90.00
_cell.angle_gamma   90.00
#
_symmetry.space_group_name_H-M   'P 1'
#
loop_
_entity.id
_entity.type
_entity.pdbx_description
1 polymer ?
#
loop_
_entity_poly.entity_id
_entity_poly.type
_entity_poly.pdbx_seq_one_letter_code
_entity_poly.pdbx_strand_id
1 'polypeptide(L)'
;VIILTTTYNCAPYVERSLLSIMSQRFKDFTCYITDDLSTDNTREVIKKTIEGDPRFILIENHIKLYQPGNYDQIINWGAIPGEEICVEVDGDDWLPDSNVFTRINEVYQDPNVWMTSGSFKYHDGRAGFANPPTQFTNIRKQTFTLSHLRTWKSWLWKKIKEEDLKDENGNYWNVAGDLAFMFPMFEMSGEEHYRFLPNINYIYNESNPINDHKVNMSNVINTVNKIRNKSEYGKL
;
A
#
# COMPACT_ATOMS: atom_id res chain seq x y z
N VAL A 1 -1.61 14.06 -5.41
CA VAL A 1 -1.19 12.83 -4.70
C VAL A 1 -2.42 12.03 -4.31
N ILE A 2 -2.39 10.72 -4.49
CA ILE A 2 -3.49 9.80 -4.17
C ILE A 2 -3.09 8.92 -2.99
N ILE A 3 -3.87 8.95 -1.92
CA ILE A 3 -3.68 8.06 -0.78
C ILE A 3 -4.63 6.88 -0.93
N LEU A 4 -4.09 5.67 -0.83
CA LEU A 4 -4.82 4.42 -0.95
C LEU A 4 -4.92 3.78 0.43
N THR A 5 -6.13 3.75 1.00
CA THR A 5 -6.38 3.19 2.32
C THR A 5 -7.39 2.05 2.22
N THR A 6 -6.94 0.83 2.49
CA THR A 6 -7.82 -0.35 2.56
C THR A 6 -8.21 -0.61 4.00
N THR A 7 -9.49 -0.87 4.24
CA THR A 7 -10.04 -1.16 5.58
C THR A 7 -10.86 -2.44 5.58
N TYR A 8 -10.70 -3.24 6.62
CA TYR A 8 -11.54 -4.40 6.94
C TYR A 8 -11.49 -4.68 8.44
N ASN A 9 -12.63 -4.59 9.13
CA ASN A 9 -12.76 -4.87 10.55
C ASN A 9 -11.67 -4.19 11.41
N CYS A 10 -11.43 -2.91 11.19
CA CYS A 10 -10.40 -2.12 11.86
C CYS A 10 -10.97 -0.93 12.67
N ALA A 11 -12.22 -1.00 13.11
CA ALA A 11 -12.88 0.06 13.87
C ALA A 11 -12.06 0.65 15.03
N PRO A 12 -11.27 -0.15 15.83
CA PRO A 12 -10.46 0.39 16.91
C PRO A 12 -9.29 1.27 16.45
N TYR A 13 -8.90 1.20 15.17
CA TYR A 13 -7.65 1.79 14.67
C TYR A 13 -7.88 2.85 13.60
N VAL A 14 -8.93 2.73 12.80
CA VAL A 14 -9.13 3.52 11.57
C VAL A 14 -9.25 5.02 11.82
N GLU A 15 -9.83 5.45 12.94
CA GLU A 15 -9.87 6.87 13.31
C GLU A 15 -8.46 7.45 13.42
N ARG A 16 -7.55 6.76 14.13
CA ARG A 16 -6.16 7.18 14.27
C ARG A 16 -5.43 7.23 12.94
N SER A 17 -5.63 6.23 12.09
CA SER A 17 -5.08 6.20 10.73
C SER A 17 -5.49 7.45 9.95
N LEU A 18 -6.80 7.72 9.85
CA LEU A 18 -7.34 8.84 9.09
C LEU A 18 -6.94 10.21 9.66
N LEU A 19 -6.92 10.37 10.98
CA LEU A 19 -6.44 11.59 11.62
C LEU A 19 -4.95 11.86 11.32
N SER A 20 -4.13 10.81 11.22
CA SER A 20 -2.72 10.95 10.85
C SER A 20 -2.55 11.44 9.40
N ILE A 21 -3.41 11.00 8.48
CA ILE A 21 -3.46 11.47 7.09
C ILE A 21 -4.00 12.92 7.05
N MET A 22 -5.09 13.19 7.74
CA MET A 22 -5.75 14.50 7.78
C MET A 22 -4.83 15.60 8.32
N SER A 23 -3.96 15.26 9.28
CA SER A 23 -3.02 16.16 9.92
C SER A 23 -1.82 16.55 9.05
N GLN A 24 -1.61 15.92 7.89
CA GLN A 24 -0.48 16.22 7.03
C GLN A 24 -0.46 17.69 6.59
N ARG A 25 0.74 18.32 6.56
CA ARG A 25 0.93 19.73 6.14
C ARG A 25 0.76 19.90 4.64
N PHE A 26 1.21 18.95 3.85
CA PHE A 26 0.92 18.89 2.42
C PHE A 26 -0.56 18.59 2.24
N LYS A 27 -1.29 19.47 1.56
CA LYS A 27 -2.77 19.41 1.47
C LYS A 27 -3.30 18.99 0.11
N ASP A 28 -2.46 18.98 -0.91
CA ASP A 28 -2.84 18.61 -2.28
C ASP A 28 -2.85 17.09 -2.47
N PHE A 29 -3.81 16.45 -1.82
CA PHE A 29 -4.04 15.01 -1.94
C PHE A 29 -5.53 14.67 -1.92
N THR A 30 -5.85 13.51 -2.49
CA THR A 30 -7.14 12.83 -2.31
C THR A 30 -6.89 11.48 -1.65
N CYS A 31 -7.62 11.17 -0.59
CA CYS A 31 -7.55 9.89 0.11
C CYS A 31 -8.78 9.05 -0.28
N TYR A 32 -8.55 7.96 -0.98
CA TYR A 32 -9.56 6.95 -1.25
C TYR A 32 -9.49 5.88 -0.17
N ILE A 33 -10.58 5.72 0.55
CA ILE A 33 -10.74 4.71 1.60
C ILE A 33 -11.67 3.64 1.05
N THR A 34 -11.21 2.41 0.96
CA THR A 34 -12.06 1.27 0.59
C THR A 34 -12.43 0.47 1.82
N ASP A 35 -13.72 0.37 2.11
CA ASP A 35 -14.22 -0.60 3.09
C ASP A 35 -14.50 -1.92 2.38
N ASP A 36 -13.70 -2.92 2.67
CA ASP A 36 -13.72 -4.20 2.00
C ASP A 36 -14.62 -5.21 2.73
N LEU A 37 -15.92 -4.85 2.88
CA LEU A 37 -16.96 -5.63 3.55
C LEU A 37 -16.75 -5.79 5.06
N SER A 38 -16.43 -4.73 5.79
CA SER A 38 -16.39 -4.78 7.25
C SER A 38 -17.74 -5.18 7.86
N THR A 39 -17.67 -5.97 8.92
CA THR A 39 -18.81 -6.45 9.70
C THR A 39 -18.90 -5.82 11.09
N ASP A 40 -17.89 -5.02 11.46
CA ASP A 40 -17.85 -4.20 12.67
C ASP A 40 -18.23 -2.73 12.38
N ASN A 41 -18.01 -1.83 13.31
CA ASN A 41 -18.33 -0.41 13.17
C ASN A 41 -17.30 0.40 12.34
N THR A 42 -16.44 -0.24 11.56
CA THR A 42 -15.40 0.45 10.77
C THR A 42 -15.99 1.55 9.89
N ARG A 43 -17.07 1.27 9.16
CA ARG A 43 -17.72 2.24 8.24
C ARG A 43 -18.26 3.46 8.96
N GLU A 44 -18.92 3.26 10.09
CA GLU A 44 -19.48 4.35 10.92
C GLU A 44 -18.37 5.25 11.44
N VAL A 45 -17.26 4.66 11.92
CA VAL A 45 -16.09 5.40 12.38
C VAL A 45 -15.47 6.20 11.24
N ILE A 46 -15.29 5.60 10.05
CA ILE A 46 -14.78 6.31 8.88
C ILE A 46 -15.65 7.51 8.54
N LYS A 47 -16.97 7.30 8.35
CA LYS A 47 -17.92 8.36 7.97
C LYS A 47 -17.87 9.54 8.93
N LYS A 48 -17.85 9.25 10.23
CA LYS A 48 -17.76 10.27 11.28
C LYS A 48 -16.42 11.02 11.24
N THR A 49 -15.31 10.30 11.03
CA THR A 49 -13.97 10.89 11.05
C THR A 49 -13.72 11.83 9.88
N ILE A 50 -14.21 11.47 8.68
CA ILE A 50 -13.98 12.27 7.45
C ILE A 50 -15.06 13.31 7.20
N GLU A 51 -16.04 13.44 8.06
CA GLU A 51 -17.17 14.36 7.88
C GLU A 51 -16.69 15.79 7.63
N GLY A 52 -17.12 16.38 6.51
CA GLY A 52 -16.79 17.75 6.14
C GLY A 52 -15.41 17.94 5.48
N ASP A 53 -14.58 16.91 5.32
CA ASP A 53 -13.30 17.03 4.61
C ASP A 53 -13.41 16.43 3.18
N PRO A 54 -13.51 17.27 2.13
CA PRO A 54 -13.74 16.81 0.75
C PRO A 54 -12.55 16.05 0.14
N ARG A 55 -11.39 16.02 0.81
CA ARG A 55 -10.23 15.26 0.34
C ARG A 55 -10.39 13.75 0.54
N PHE A 56 -11.36 13.31 1.34
CA PHE A 56 -11.56 11.91 1.68
C PHE A 56 -12.79 11.37 0.97
N ILE A 57 -12.62 10.24 0.30
CA ILE A 57 -13.68 9.55 -0.45
C ILE A 57 -13.78 8.12 0.07
N LEU A 58 -14.93 7.77 0.65
CA LEU A 58 -15.22 6.40 1.09
C LEU A 58 -15.88 5.62 -0.06
N ILE A 59 -15.32 4.46 -0.36
CA ILE A 59 -15.85 3.45 -1.29
C ILE A 59 -16.25 2.23 -0.46
N GLU A 60 -17.55 1.91 -0.45
CA GLU A 60 -18.07 0.74 0.24
C GLU A 60 -18.22 -0.41 -0.76
N ASN A 61 -17.41 -1.44 -0.63
CA ASN A 61 -17.45 -2.59 -1.53
C ASN A 61 -18.70 -3.45 -1.31
N HIS A 62 -19.18 -4.07 -2.37
CA HIS A 62 -20.25 -5.06 -2.36
C HIS A 62 -19.74 -6.49 -2.51
N ILE A 63 -18.48 -6.65 -2.88
CA ILE A 63 -17.75 -7.92 -2.96
C ILE A 63 -16.38 -7.75 -2.31
N LYS A 64 -15.78 -8.84 -1.85
CA LYS A 64 -14.44 -8.82 -1.28
C LYS A 64 -13.41 -8.68 -2.38
N LEU A 65 -12.59 -7.64 -2.34
CA LEU A 65 -11.57 -7.34 -3.35
C LEU A 65 -10.15 -7.50 -2.82
N TYR A 66 -9.97 -7.55 -1.52
CA TYR A 66 -8.65 -7.56 -0.88
C TYR A 66 -7.78 -6.36 -1.29
N GLN A 67 -6.56 -6.27 -0.79
CA GLN A 67 -5.71 -5.11 -1.03
C GLN A 67 -5.44 -4.85 -2.53
N PRO A 68 -4.99 -5.84 -3.35
CA PRO A 68 -4.70 -5.57 -4.76
C PRO A 68 -5.94 -5.13 -5.55
N GLY A 69 -7.09 -5.74 -5.30
CA GLY A 69 -8.32 -5.39 -6.01
C GLY A 69 -8.88 -4.02 -5.61
N ASN A 70 -8.70 -3.64 -4.34
CA ASN A 70 -9.07 -2.31 -3.86
C ASN A 70 -8.24 -1.21 -4.55
N TYR A 71 -6.94 -1.42 -4.72
CA TYR A 71 -6.07 -0.48 -5.43
C TYR A 71 -6.36 -0.46 -6.92
N ASP A 72 -6.60 -1.62 -7.52
CA ASP A 72 -6.96 -1.74 -8.93
C ASP A 72 -8.26 -1.01 -9.26
N GLN A 73 -9.27 -1.15 -8.40
CA GLN A 73 -10.53 -0.41 -8.49
C GLN A 73 -10.30 1.11 -8.53
N ILE A 74 -9.44 1.64 -7.69
CA ILE A 74 -9.18 3.08 -7.61
C ILE A 74 -8.36 3.54 -8.82
N ILE A 75 -7.25 2.86 -9.12
CA ILE A 75 -6.26 3.32 -10.09
C ILE A 75 -6.75 3.11 -11.53
N ASN A 76 -7.26 1.94 -11.85
CA ASN A 76 -7.67 1.59 -13.21
C ASN A 76 -9.13 1.97 -13.49
N TRP A 77 -10.06 1.60 -12.60
CA TRP A 77 -11.49 1.85 -12.84
C TRP A 77 -11.89 3.28 -12.46
N GLY A 78 -11.26 3.86 -11.43
CA GLY A 78 -11.47 5.25 -11.01
C GLY A 78 -10.85 6.28 -11.94
N ALA A 79 -10.17 5.86 -13.04
CA ALA A 79 -9.54 6.73 -14.02
C ALA A 79 -8.54 7.74 -13.41
N ILE A 80 -7.76 7.31 -12.41
CA ILE A 80 -6.70 8.16 -11.85
C ILE A 80 -5.69 8.51 -12.96
N PRO A 81 -5.28 9.79 -13.12
CA PRO A 81 -4.25 10.17 -14.08
C PRO A 81 -2.94 9.41 -13.89
N GLY A 82 -2.20 9.20 -15.00
CA GLY A 82 -0.98 8.38 -14.98
C GLY A 82 0.18 8.97 -14.17
N GLU A 83 0.22 10.27 -13.98
CA GLU A 83 1.32 10.97 -13.29
C GLU A 83 1.12 11.14 -11.78
N GLU A 84 -0.01 10.67 -11.24
CA GLU A 84 -0.28 10.77 -9.81
C GLU A 84 0.67 9.90 -8.98
N ILE A 85 1.09 10.41 -7.83
CA ILE A 85 1.82 9.66 -6.83
C ILE A 85 0.80 8.91 -5.98
N CYS A 86 0.83 7.59 -5.99
CA CYS A 86 0.08 6.74 -5.08
C CYS A 86 0.88 6.50 -3.80
N VAL A 87 0.23 6.61 -2.65
CA VAL A 87 0.80 6.37 -1.31
C VAL A 87 -0.10 5.39 -0.59
N GLU A 88 0.46 4.26 -0.18
CA GLU A 88 -0.24 3.22 0.57
C GLU A 88 -0.24 3.51 2.06
N VAL A 89 -1.43 3.61 2.67
CA VAL A 89 -1.59 3.70 4.13
C VAL A 89 -2.73 2.78 4.57
N ASP A 90 -2.41 1.69 5.23
CA ASP A 90 -3.41 0.72 5.69
C ASP A 90 -4.31 1.31 6.80
N GLY A 91 -5.56 0.87 6.84
CA GLY A 91 -6.57 1.44 7.72
C GLY A 91 -6.37 1.19 9.22
N ASP A 92 -5.46 0.29 9.59
CA ASP A 92 -5.08 0.00 10.97
C ASP A 92 -3.69 0.54 11.35
N ASP A 93 -2.97 1.17 10.41
CA ASP A 93 -1.66 1.78 10.57
C ASP A 93 -1.75 3.32 10.57
N TRP A 94 -0.65 4.04 10.82
CA TRP A 94 -0.68 5.52 10.81
C TRP A 94 0.67 6.13 10.45
N LEU A 95 0.63 7.42 10.12
CA LEU A 95 1.83 8.22 9.82
C LEU A 95 2.42 8.81 11.12
N PRO A 96 3.77 8.82 11.28
CA PRO A 96 4.43 9.22 12.53
C PRO A 96 4.37 10.71 12.83
N ASP A 97 4.27 11.55 11.79
CA ASP A 97 4.27 13.02 11.90
C ASP A 97 3.55 13.69 10.71
N SER A 98 3.38 15.00 10.79
CA SER A 98 2.64 15.78 9.78
C SER A 98 3.43 16.16 8.53
N ASN A 99 4.69 15.73 8.36
CA ASN A 99 5.53 16.09 7.22
C ASN A 99 5.78 14.91 6.25
N VAL A 100 5.15 13.76 6.48
CA VAL A 100 5.39 12.56 5.64
C VAL A 100 5.10 12.86 4.18
N PHE A 101 3.93 13.43 3.85
CA PHE A 101 3.58 13.73 2.45
C PHE A 101 4.44 14.84 1.85
N THR A 102 4.94 15.78 2.66
CA THR A 102 5.92 16.78 2.20
C THR A 102 7.20 16.09 1.77
N ARG A 103 7.75 15.20 2.59
CA ARG A 103 8.95 14.41 2.23
C ARG A 103 8.75 13.55 0.98
N ILE A 104 7.59 12.90 0.85
CA ILE A 104 7.27 12.10 -0.35
C ILE A 104 7.20 13.02 -1.58
N ASN A 105 6.49 14.14 -1.49
CA ASN A 105 6.40 15.08 -2.62
C ASN A 105 7.79 15.63 -3.03
N GLU A 106 8.68 15.91 -2.08
CA GLU A 106 10.06 16.34 -2.36
C GLU A 106 10.86 15.28 -3.13
N VAL A 107 10.74 14.01 -2.77
CA VAL A 107 11.40 12.90 -3.47
C VAL A 107 10.95 12.80 -4.93
N TYR A 108 9.66 13.00 -5.19
CA TYR A 108 9.09 12.94 -6.55
C TYR A 108 9.26 14.22 -7.37
N GLN A 109 9.97 15.24 -6.85
CA GLN A 109 10.46 16.34 -7.71
C GLN A 109 11.56 15.85 -8.68
N ASP A 110 12.24 14.75 -8.39
CA ASP A 110 13.05 14.04 -9.38
C ASP A 110 12.11 13.21 -10.29
N PRO A 111 11.98 13.57 -11.58
CA PRO A 111 11.10 12.85 -12.51
C PRO A 111 11.53 11.41 -12.76
N ASN A 112 12.78 11.06 -12.42
CA ASN A 112 13.31 9.71 -12.56
C ASN A 112 12.85 8.79 -11.42
N VAL A 113 12.20 9.29 -10.38
CA VAL A 113 11.64 8.44 -9.32
C VAL A 113 10.26 7.93 -9.73
N TRP A 114 10.15 6.61 -9.87
CA TRP A 114 8.88 5.95 -10.24
C TRP A 114 8.22 5.25 -9.05
N MET A 115 9.04 4.72 -8.15
CA MET A 115 8.55 4.10 -6.92
C MET A 115 9.53 4.24 -5.75
N THR A 116 8.98 4.16 -4.55
CA THR A 116 9.78 4.10 -3.31
C THR A 116 9.29 3.00 -2.39
N SER A 117 10.18 2.53 -1.53
CA SER A 117 9.82 1.88 -0.28
C SER A 117 10.60 2.51 0.86
N GLY A 118 10.23 2.24 2.10
CA GLY A 118 10.84 2.98 3.20
C GLY A 118 11.01 2.18 4.47
N SER A 119 11.49 2.87 5.48
CA SER A 119 11.61 2.35 6.84
C SER A 119 10.36 2.66 7.65
N PHE A 120 10.01 1.74 8.54
CA PHE A 120 8.90 1.88 9.46
C PHE A 120 9.29 1.50 10.89
N LYS A 121 8.46 1.87 11.84
CA LYS A 121 8.49 1.35 13.21
C LYS A 121 7.22 0.61 13.52
N TYR A 122 7.32 -0.37 14.39
CA TYR A 122 6.14 -0.95 15.03
C TYR A 122 5.52 0.04 16.01
N HIS A 123 4.25 -0.14 16.30
CA HIS A 123 3.49 0.71 17.23
C HIS A 123 4.07 0.78 18.65
N ASP A 124 4.86 -0.23 19.04
CA ASP A 124 5.57 -0.30 20.33
C ASP A 124 6.97 0.32 20.30
N GLY A 125 7.39 0.91 19.16
CA GLY A 125 8.66 1.60 18.99
C GLY A 125 9.80 0.75 18.45
N ARG A 126 9.65 -0.59 18.32
CA ARG A 126 10.65 -1.45 17.67
C ARG A 126 10.89 -1.02 16.23
N ALA A 127 12.13 -1.11 15.76
CA ALA A 127 12.46 -0.88 14.36
C ALA A 127 11.83 -1.96 13.46
N GLY A 128 11.33 -1.55 12.29
CA GLY A 128 10.88 -2.45 11.25
C GLY A 128 12.05 -3.15 10.54
N PHE A 129 11.73 -4.17 9.75
CA PHE A 129 12.71 -4.98 9.02
C PHE A 129 13.11 -4.41 7.64
N ALA A 130 12.45 -3.33 7.20
CA ALA A 130 12.67 -2.77 5.87
C ALA A 130 14.11 -2.28 5.68
N ASN A 131 14.69 -2.65 4.56
CA ASN A 131 16.03 -2.27 4.16
C ASN A 131 16.06 -2.08 2.63
N PRO A 132 17.00 -1.29 2.08
CA PRO A 132 17.18 -1.27 0.64
C PRO A 132 17.50 -2.67 0.13
N PRO A 133 17.01 -3.06 -1.06
CA PRO A 133 17.35 -4.34 -1.66
C PRO A 133 18.85 -4.43 -1.91
N THR A 134 19.41 -5.62 -1.70
CA THR A 134 20.86 -5.85 -1.90
C THR A 134 21.23 -6.03 -3.37
N GLN A 135 20.27 -6.40 -4.20
CA GLN A 135 20.41 -6.57 -5.64
C GLN A 135 19.13 -6.17 -6.34
N PHE A 136 19.25 -5.61 -7.54
CA PHE A 136 18.12 -5.17 -8.37
C PHE A 136 17.66 -6.25 -9.37
N THR A 137 18.30 -7.40 -9.38
CA THR A 137 17.92 -8.57 -10.19
C THR A 137 17.45 -9.70 -9.29
N ASN A 138 16.61 -10.59 -9.82
CA ASN A 138 16.10 -11.75 -9.08
C ASN A 138 15.42 -11.39 -7.74
N ILE A 139 14.74 -10.24 -7.67
CA ILE A 139 14.11 -9.77 -6.42
C ILE A 139 13.14 -10.80 -5.83
N ARG A 140 12.48 -11.60 -6.69
CA ARG A 140 11.56 -12.66 -6.26
C ARG A 140 12.24 -13.81 -5.51
N LYS A 141 13.58 -13.93 -5.59
CA LYS A 141 14.37 -14.95 -4.87
C LYS A 141 15.03 -14.42 -3.61
N GLN A 142 14.94 -13.11 -3.37
CA GLN A 142 15.53 -12.46 -2.19
C GLN A 142 14.52 -12.40 -1.02
N THR A 143 15.03 -12.11 0.17
CA THR A 143 14.17 -11.72 1.30
C THR A 143 13.41 -10.46 0.92
N PHE A 144 12.09 -10.46 1.15
CA PHE A 144 11.26 -9.29 0.84
C PHE A 144 11.53 -8.18 1.86
N THR A 145 12.01 -7.05 1.38
CA THR A 145 12.35 -5.87 2.20
C THR A 145 11.67 -4.59 1.72
N LEU A 146 10.89 -4.65 0.63
CA LEU A 146 10.16 -3.52 0.05
C LEU A 146 8.91 -3.19 0.88
N SER A 147 9.12 -2.67 2.08
CA SER A 147 8.06 -2.43 3.04
C SER A 147 7.62 -0.95 3.10
N HIS A 148 6.78 -0.61 4.05
CA HIS A 148 6.17 0.72 4.23
C HIS A 148 7.21 1.83 4.51
N LEU A 149 6.99 3.08 4.15
CA LEU A 149 5.88 3.56 3.35
C LEU A 149 6.15 3.23 1.87
N ARG A 150 5.20 2.60 1.20
CA ARG A 150 5.30 2.28 -0.21
C ARG A 150 4.62 3.37 -1.02
N THR A 151 5.30 3.84 -2.07
CA THR A 151 4.72 4.82 -2.99
C THR A 151 5.14 4.53 -4.43
N TRP A 152 4.33 4.93 -5.40
CA TRP A 152 4.61 4.71 -6.82
C TRP A 152 3.84 5.68 -7.71
N LYS A 153 4.29 5.88 -8.94
CA LYS A 153 3.53 6.56 -9.99
C LYS A 153 2.37 5.68 -10.45
N SER A 154 1.18 6.25 -10.58
CA SER A 154 -0.03 5.50 -10.94
C SER A 154 0.08 4.78 -12.30
N TRP A 155 0.82 5.34 -13.26
CA TRP A 155 1.05 4.68 -14.54
C TRP A 155 1.86 3.38 -14.43
N LEU A 156 2.74 3.27 -13.42
CA LEU A 156 3.54 2.06 -13.20
C LEU A 156 2.63 0.89 -12.77
N TRP A 157 1.65 1.14 -11.90
CA TRP A 157 0.61 0.17 -11.57
C TRP A 157 -0.13 -0.31 -12.81
N LYS A 158 -0.52 0.60 -13.72
CA LYS A 158 -1.26 0.29 -14.96
C LYS A 158 -0.48 -0.60 -15.94
N LYS A 159 0.80 -0.84 -15.72
CA LYS A 159 1.62 -1.79 -16.48
C LYS A 159 1.60 -3.21 -15.89
N ILE A 160 1.08 -3.38 -14.68
CA ILE A 160 0.92 -4.72 -14.09
C ILE A 160 -0.19 -5.45 -14.83
N LYS A 161 0.04 -6.69 -15.18
CA LYS A 161 -0.97 -7.54 -15.79
C LYS A 161 -2.00 -7.95 -14.74
N GLU A 162 -3.27 -7.88 -15.09
CA GLU A 162 -4.36 -8.21 -14.16
C GLU A 162 -4.24 -9.62 -13.59
N GLU A 163 -3.79 -10.59 -14.39
CA GLU A 163 -3.56 -11.97 -13.97
C GLU A 163 -2.48 -12.09 -12.89
N ASP A 164 -1.58 -11.11 -12.74
CA ASP A 164 -0.56 -11.13 -11.69
C ASP A 164 -1.08 -10.64 -10.34
N LEU A 165 -2.13 -9.84 -10.35
CA LEU A 165 -2.85 -9.42 -9.14
C LEU A 165 -3.84 -10.48 -8.63
N LYS A 166 -4.01 -11.59 -9.37
CA LYS A 166 -5.03 -12.61 -9.13
C LYS A 166 -4.44 -14.02 -9.00
N ASP A 167 -5.19 -14.86 -8.31
CA ASP A 167 -4.93 -16.29 -8.20
C ASP A 167 -5.38 -17.06 -9.46
N GLU A 168 -5.17 -18.36 -9.49
CA GLU A 168 -5.55 -19.25 -10.57
C GLU A 168 -7.07 -19.37 -10.80
N ASN A 169 -7.89 -18.90 -9.86
CA ASN A 169 -9.36 -18.88 -9.96
C ASN A 169 -9.89 -17.52 -10.43
N GLY A 170 -9.00 -16.55 -10.67
CA GLY A 170 -9.35 -15.20 -11.07
C GLY A 170 -9.74 -14.27 -9.89
N ASN A 171 -9.53 -14.68 -8.64
CA ASN A 171 -9.76 -13.84 -7.48
C ASN A 171 -8.49 -13.05 -7.14
N TYR A 172 -8.64 -11.80 -6.67
CA TYR A 172 -7.50 -11.06 -6.15
C TYR A 172 -6.85 -11.77 -4.96
N TRP A 173 -5.52 -11.66 -4.84
CA TRP A 173 -4.77 -12.29 -3.76
C TRP A 173 -5.29 -11.83 -2.40
N ASN A 174 -5.71 -12.78 -1.58
CA ASN A 174 -6.34 -12.51 -0.28
C ASN A 174 -5.35 -12.29 0.86
N VAL A 175 -4.09 -12.70 0.68
CA VAL A 175 -2.96 -12.47 1.59
C VAL A 175 -1.70 -12.20 0.77
N ALA A 176 -0.69 -11.55 1.36
CA ALA A 176 0.57 -11.19 0.70
C ALA A 176 0.37 -10.43 -0.63
N GLY A 177 -0.73 -9.70 -0.77
CA GLY A 177 -1.09 -8.97 -1.97
C GLY A 177 -0.07 -7.91 -2.36
N ASP A 178 0.63 -7.35 -1.37
CA ASP A 178 1.72 -6.40 -1.57
C ASP A 178 2.85 -6.94 -2.44
N LEU A 179 3.19 -8.24 -2.35
CA LEU A 179 4.19 -8.84 -3.22
C LEU A 179 3.72 -8.86 -4.69
N ALA A 180 2.43 -9.04 -4.92
CA ALA A 180 1.87 -9.16 -6.27
C ALA A 180 2.01 -7.87 -7.09
N PHE A 181 2.04 -6.71 -6.45
CA PHE A 181 2.25 -5.44 -7.15
C PHE A 181 3.66 -4.85 -6.94
N MET A 182 4.29 -5.06 -5.77
CA MET A 182 5.62 -4.52 -5.53
C MET A 182 6.69 -5.18 -6.40
N PHE A 183 6.65 -6.50 -6.61
CA PHE A 183 7.62 -7.17 -7.48
C PHE A 183 7.56 -6.64 -8.92
N PRO A 184 6.40 -6.66 -9.62
CA PRO A 184 6.30 -6.10 -10.96
C PRO A 184 6.81 -4.66 -11.07
N MET A 185 6.36 -3.79 -10.16
CA MET A 185 6.77 -2.39 -10.19
C MET A 185 8.27 -2.21 -9.96
N PHE A 186 8.85 -2.97 -9.03
CA PHE A 186 10.29 -2.94 -8.76
C PHE A 186 11.12 -3.46 -9.96
N GLU A 187 10.70 -4.57 -10.57
CA GLU A 187 11.34 -5.14 -11.76
C GLU A 187 11.32 -4.17 -12.94
N MET A 188 10.17 -3.51 -13.17
CA MET A 188 10.04 -2.50 -14.22
C MET A 188 10.86 -1.23 -13.95
N SER A 189 10.94 -0.80 -12.69
CA SER A 189 11.68 0.41 -12.30
C SER A 189 13.19 0.24 -12.35
N GLY A 190 13.71 -0.93 -12.04
CA GLY A 190 15.15 -1.13 -11.88
C GLY A 190 15.77 -0.21 -10.82
N GLU A 191 17.10 -0.18 -10.78
CA GLU A 191 17.85 0.63 -9.81
C GLU A 191 17.71 2.14 -10.07
N GLU A 192 17.56 2.52 -11.32
CA GLU A 192 17.55 3.92 -11.74
C GLU A 192 16.32 4.67 -11.23
N HIS A 193 15.18 4.00 -11.17
CA HIS A 193 13.88 4.63 -10.88
C HIS A 193 13.29 4.27 -9.53
N TYR A 194 14.00 3.46 -8.74
CA TYR A 194 13.62 3.13 -7.37
C TYR A 194 14.41 3.95 -6.35
N ARG A 195 13.78 4.33 -5.24
CA ARG A 195 14.46 4.96 -4.08
C ARG A 195 14.01 4.31 -2.79
N PHE A 196 14.97 4.00 -1.92
CA PHE A 196 14.69 3.62 -0.54
C PHE A 196 14.72 4.85 0.36
N LEU A 197 13.70 5.03 1.19
CA LEU A 197 13.56 6.16 2.11
C LEU A 197 13.92 5.72 3.53
N PRO A 198 15.09 6.10 4.07
CA PRO A 198 15.54 5.65 5.38
C PRO A 198 14.80 6.32 6.55
N ASN A 199 14.11 7.42 6.31
CA ASN A 199 13.30 8.10 7.32
C ASN A 199 12.13 7.19 7.75
N ILE A 200 11.78 7.24 9.03
CA ILE A 200 10.56 6.57 9.51
C ILE A 200 9.36 7.39 9.03
N ASN A 201 8.68 6.88 8.02
CA ASN A 201 7.49 7.49 7.42
C ASN A 201 6.20 6.73 7.73
N TYR A 202 6.28 5.65 8.53
CA TYR A 202 5.16 4.75 8.78
C TYR A 202 5.24 4.10 10.16
N ILE A 203 4.09 3.92 10.80
CA ILE A 203 3.95 3.16 12.04
C ILE A 203 3.05 1.97 11.77
N TYR A 204 3.64 0.77 11.84
CA TYR A 204 2.95 -0.49 11.63
C TYR A 204 2.30 -0.98 12.93
N ASN A 205 1.00 -1.22 12.89
CA ASN A 205 0.24 -1.70 14.02
C ASN A 205 0.18 -3.24 14.06
N GLU A 206 1.16 -3.84 14.70
CA GLU A 206 1.18 -5.29 14.91
C GLU A 206 0.11 -5.77 15.92
N SER A 207 -0.56 -4.86 16.65
CA SER A 207 -1.54 -5.28 17.69
C SER A 207 -2.85 -5.80 17.12
N ASN A 208 -3.18 -5.49 15.85
CA ASN A 208 -4.40 -5.97 15.23
C ASN A 208 -4.43 -7.51 15.19
N PRO A 209 -5.46 -8.17 15.78
CA PRO A 209 -5.50 -9.63 15.87
C PRO A 209 -5.77 -10.32 14.52
N ILE A 210 -6.29 -9.59 13.53
CA ILE A 210 -6.62 -10.14 12.21
C ILE A 210 -5.51 -9.97 11.16
N ASN A 211 -4.31 -9.51 11.58
CA ASN A 211 -3.17 -9.42 10.67
C ASN A 211 -2.87 -10.78 10.04
N ASP A 212 -2.63 -10.81 8.73
CA ASP A 212 -2.49 -12.02 7.92
C ASP A 212 -1.51 -13.06 8.51
N HIS A 213 -0.37 -12.60 8.99
CA HIS A 213 0.66 -13.46 9.60
C HIS A 213 0.23 -14.12 10.92
N LYS A 214 -0.84 -13.63 11.57
CA LYS A 214 -1.40 -14.22 12.78
C LYS A 214 -2.49 -15.24 12.52
N VAL A 215 -3.26 -15.03 11.45
CA VAL A 215 -4.49 -15.79 11.19
C VAL A 215 -4.24 -17.04 10.37
N ASN A 216 -3.38 -16.98 9.35
CA ASN A 216 -3.20 -18.11 8.43
C ASN A 216 -1.82 -18.14 7.77
N MET A 217 -0.78 -18.43 8.55
CA MET A 217 0.60 -18.47 8.07
C MET A 217 0.83 -19.47 6.94
N SER A 218 0.15 -20.62 6.92
CA SER A 218 0.31 -21.62 5.85
C SER A 218 -0.20 -21.10 4.52
N ASN A 219 -1.32 -20.38 4.51
CA ASN A 219 -1.84 -19.73 3.30
C ASN A 219 -0.91 -18.61 2.83
N VAL A 220 -0.38 -17.81 3.76
CA VAL A 220 0.61 -16.76 3.44
C VAL A 220 1.82 -17.37 2.73
N ILE A 221 2.43 -18.42 3.29
CA ILE A 221 3.59 -19.09 2.67
C ILE A 221 3.26 -19.64 1.27
N ASN A 222 2.12 -20.29 1.10
CA ASN A 222 1.70 -20.83 -0.19
C ASN A 222 1.49 -19.71 -1.23
N THR A 223 0.79 -18.65 -0.86
CA THR A 223 0.55 -17.49 -1.73
C THR A 223 1.85 -16.80 -2.11
N VAL A 224 2.75 -16.55 -1.14
CA VAL A 224 4.08 -15.98 -1.39
C VAL A 224 4.84 -16.81 -2.43
N ASN A 225 4.83 -18.15 -2.30
CA ASN A 225 5.49 -19.03 -3.26
C ASN A 225 4.88 -18.95 -4.66
N LYS A 226 3.53 -18.90 -4.76
CA LYS A 226 2.85 -18.73 -6.04
C LYS A 226 3.21 -17.42 -6.72
N ILE A 227 3.17 -16.28 -5.99
CA ILE A 227 3.52 -14.97 -6.52
C ILE A 227 4.98 -14.93 -6.95
N ARG A 228 5.90 -15.48 -6.15
CA ARG A 228 7.34 -15.53 -6.48
C ARG A 228 7.65 -16.36 -7.73
N ASN A 229 6.83 -17.36 -8.04
CA ASN A 229 7.01 -18.22 -9.22
C ASN A 229 6.38 -17.65 -10.50
N LYS A 230 5.68 -16.53 -10.45
CA LYS A 230 5.22 -15.82 -11.66
C LYS A 230 6.41 -15.26 -12.44
N SER A 231 6.23 -15.05 -13.75
CA SER A 231 7.26 -14.48 -14.62
C SER A 231 7.69 -13.09 -14.17
N GLU A 232 8.99 -12.82 -14.24
CA GLU A 232 9.54 -11.49 -13.97
C GLU A 232 9.19 -10.51 -15.10
N TYR A 233 9.05 -9.25 -14.76
CA TYR A 233 8.83 -8.16 -15.72
C TYR A 233 10.17 -7.65 -16.25
N GLY A 234 10.16 -7.25 -17.52
CA GLY A 234 11.29 -6.55 -18.10
C GLY A 234 11.39 -5.11 -17.56
N LYS A 235 12.59 -4.60 -17.43
CA LYS A 235 12.87 -3.20 -17.13
C LYS A 235 12.32 -2.30 -18.25
N LEU A 236 11.70 -1.14 -17.88
CA LEU A 236 11.15 -0.16 -18.81
C LEU A 236 12.16 0.91 -19.20
#